data_d7504426fbddef574af4d1cc9a6b04e2
#
_entry.id   d7504426fbddef574af4d1cc9a6b04e2
#
_cell.length_a   1.000
_cell.length_b   1.000
_cell.length_c   1.000
_cell.angle_alpha   90.00
_cell.angle_beta   90.00
_cell.angle_gamma   90.00
#
_symmetry.space_group_name_H-M   'P 1'
#
loop_
_entity.id
_entity.type
_entity.pdbx_description
1 polymer ?
#
loop_
_entity_poly.entity_id
_entity_poly.type
_entity_poly.pdbx_seq_one_letter_code
_entity_poly.pdbx_strand_id
1 'polypeptide(L)'
;MSTESKRILLDSTHFVEIRNVIRSRSVAWDALARASEISEIDASVAKKLENLIVKGNGTEQELNALDINENVILPLLHLLATSSNMDSIKSVVNLISELLSSDYANIANETVQFFEKNPDQLKNLYDVSFSDTYDLQTILISSFNIVSLLIQNPSKANEKMVQQLLDNEKFIAILQNVNQMDTCYICIRELQELCTVPAYRKLVWSQEGKILPTIFQIVRRSINNKNNLPYDHNSNHEDNENVVIVNTNTNNLGIQLQYYSLMLIWLLTFDNSIASEISSKYLNECLNLLKLIKVTIKEKVTRVSISILLQCCAKQVKGHKTFIKNLILLGNAIPTLDSLTGRKYSDEELRDGIVALKAILDEEYKELTSIDEYTAELNSKLICWSPPHIDNGFWSDNIEEFKKDEWKLFKQLISLLIEFKEKNDDKVILQILLSDITHVIEYLPEGIDVLNKMNGKVVVMELLNNSDSRVKYEALKATQALIGYKFK
;
A
#
# COMPACT_ATOMS: atom_id res chain seq x y z
N MET A 1 -10.38 -19.49 29.81
CA MET A 1 -11.09 -18.81 28.73
C MET A 1 -10.80 -19.58 27.45
N SER A 2 -11.75 -20.33 26.91
CA SER A 2 -11.60 -20.95 25.59
C SER A 2 -11.59 -19.81 24.57
N THR A 3 -10.44 -19.56 23.98
CA THR A 3 -10.33 -18.65 22.84
C THR A 3 -11.08 -19.31 21.70
N GLU A 4 -12.20 -18.70 21.28
CA GLU A 4 -12.87 -19.12 20.04
C GLU A 4 -11.87 -19.06 18.89
N SER A 5 -11.88 -20.07 18.03
CA SER A 5 -11.03 -20.09 16.85
C SER A 5 -11.38 -18.91 15.90
N LYS A 6 -10.36 -18.24 15.41
CA LYS A 6 -10.54 -17.14 14.46
C LYS A 6 -10.96 -17.71 13.11
N ARG A 7 -12.19 -17.43 12.68
CA ARG A 7 -12.65 -17.84 11.35
C ARG A 7 -12.19 -16.85 10.28
N ILE A 8 -11.69 -17.37 9.17
CA ILE A 8 -11.49 -16.58 7.95
C ILE A 8 -12.77 -16.67 7.10
N LEU A 9 -13.36 -15.54 6.80
CA LEU A 9 -14.44 -15.43 5.82
C LEU A 9 -13.87 -14.78 4.55
N LEU A 10 -13.65 -15.58 3.51
CA LEU A 10 -13.30 -15.07 2.20
C LEU A 10 -14.58 -14.59 1.50
N ASP A 11 -14.76 -13.27 1.46
CA ASP A 11 -15.81 -12.61 0.67
C ASP A 11 -15.39 -12.59 -0.81
N SER A 12 -15.43 -13.76 -1.45
CA SER A 12 -15.08 -13.96 -2.85
C SER A 12 -16.13 -14.83 -3.53
N THR A 13 -16.87 -14.25 -4.47
CA THR A 13 -17.83 -14.98 -5.29
C THR A 13 -17.19 -16.16 -6.00
N HIS A 14 -15.99 -15.95 -6.57
CA HIS A 14 -15.26 -17.00 -7.26
C HIS A 14 -14.86 -18.16 -6.34
N PHE A 15 -14.41 -17.87 -5.10
CA PHE A 15 -14.09 -18.92 -4.13
C PHE A 15 -15.33 -19.74 -3.75
N VAL A 16 -16.47 -19.07 -3.56
CA VAL A 16 -17.76 -19.74 -3.30
C VAL A 16 -18.20 -20.57 -4.48
N GLU A 17 -18.04 -20.07 -5.72
CA GLU A 17 -18.36 -20.82 -6.95
C GLU A 17 -17.51 -22.07 -7.09
N ILE A 18 -16.19 -22.00 -6.87
CA ILE A 18 -15.30 -23.18 -6.88
C ILE A 18 -15.82 -24.24 -5.90
N ARG A 19 -16.11 -23.85 -4.66
CA ARG A 19 -16.61 -24.77 -3.64
C ARG A 19 -17.98 -25.34 -4.00
N ASN A 20 -18.88 -24.56 -4.57
CA ASN A 20 -20.20 -25.01 -5.02
C ASN A 20 -20.10 -26.04 -6.17
N VAL A 21 -19.17 -25.85 -7.11
CA VAL A 21 -18.92 -26.84 -8.17
C VAL A 21 -18.46 -28.17 -7.56
N ILE A 22 -17.58 -28.14 -6.55
CA ILE A 22 -17.13 -29.35 -5.86
C ILE A 22 -18.28 -29.99 -5.08
N ARG A 23 -19.07 -29.20 -4.33
CA ARG A 23 -20.24 -29.67 -3.57
C ARG A 23 -21.30 -30.34 -4.44
N SER A 24 -21.47 -29.87 -5.67
CA SER A 24 -22.45 -30.42 -6.62
C SER A 24 -22.04 -31.78 -7.20
N ARG A 25 -20.77 -32.15 -7.11
CA ARG A 25 -20.27 -33.45 -7.58
C ARG A 25 -20.39 -34.48 -6.47
N SER A 26 -20.86 -35.65 -6.80
CA SER A 26 -20.94 -36.78 -5.89
C SER A 26 -19.79 -37.74 -6.13
N VAL A 27 -18.95 -37.94 -5.13
CA VAL A 27 -17.89 -38.95 -5.17
C VAL A 27 -18.48 -40.32 -4.89
N ALA A 28 -18.16 -41.32 -5.73
CA ALA A 28 -18.62 -42.71 -5.54
C ALA A 28 -17.72 -43.48 -4.54
N TRP A 29 -17.68 -43.00 -3.25
CA TRP A 29 -16.79 -43.51 -2.21
C TRP A 29 -16.80 -45.05 -2.10
N ASP A 30 -18.00 -45.67 -2.11
CA ASP A 30 -18.13 -47.14 -1.99
C ASP A 30 -17.58 -47.86 -3.21
N ALA A 31 -17.62 -47.25 -4.40
CA ALA A 31 -17.07 -47.84 -5.59
C ALA A 31 -15.55 -47.80 -5.61
N LEU A 32 -14.97 -46.68 -5.19
CA LEU A 32 -13.51 -46.53 -5.04
C LEU A 32 -12.94 -47.48 -3.98
N ALA A 33 -13.64 -47.65 -2.85
CA ALA A 33 -13.24 -48.62 -1.84
C ALA A 33 -13.31 -50.09 -2.39
N ARG A 34 -14.38 -50.45 -3.08
CA ARG A 34 -14.49 -51.80 -3.73
C ARG A 34 -13.44 -52.02 -4.79
N ALA A 35 -13.00 -50.98 -5.50
CA ALA A 35 -11.90 -51.05 -6.45
C ALA A 35 -10.52 -51.11 -5.79
N SER A 36 -10.46 -51.04 -4.45
CA SER A 36 -9.21 -50.97 -3.66
C SER A 36 -8.34 -49.77 -4.01
N GLU A 37 -8.95 -48.68 -4.55
CA GLU A 37 -8.26 -47.43 -4.81
C GLU A 37 -8.07 -46.60 -3.53
N ILE A 38 -8.98 -46.76 -2.57
CA ILE A 38 -8.95 -46.13 -1.25
C ILE A 38 -9.34 -47.12 -0.15
N SER A 39 -9.00 -46.86 1.07
CA SER A 39 -9.38 -47.66 2.25
C SER A 39 -10.89 -47.57 2.52
N GLU A 40 -11.52 -48.69 2.96
CA GLU A 40 -12.93 -48.69 3.34
C GLU A 40 -13.23 -47.76 4.53
N ILE A 41 -12.27 -47.61 5.45
CA ILE A 41 -12.40 -46.68 6.60
C ILE A 41 -12.44 -45.25 6.11
N ASP A 42 -11.49 -44.86 5.26
CA ASP A 42 -11.39 -43.51 4.72
C ASP A 42 -12.62 -43.12 3.90
N ALA A 43 -13.08 -44.06 3.04
CA ALA A 43 -14.31 -43.93 2.24
C ALA A 43 -15.55 -43.69 3.15
N SER A 44 -15.67 -44.47 4.23
CA SER A 44 -16.79 -44.35 5.18
C SER A 44 -16.79 -42.99 5.89
N VAL A 45 -15.64 -42.49 6.35
CA VAL A 45 -15.51 -41.20 7.01
C VAL A 45 -15.83 -40.07 6.04
N ALA A 46 -15.21 -40.04 4.85
CA ALA A 46 -15.45 -39.01 3.85
C ALA A 46 -16.92 -38.95 3.43
N LYS A 47 -17.55 -40.12 3.18
CA LYS A 47 -18.97 -40.23 2.81
C LYS A 47 -19.88 -39.69 3.94
N LYS A 48 -19.59 -40.04 5.20
CA LYS A 48 -20.36 -39.57 6.35
C LYS A 48 -20.30 -38.04 6.47
N LEU A 49 -19.10 -37.46 6.40
CA LEU A 49 -18.91 -36.01 6.48
C LEU A 49 -19.55 -35.28 5.29
N GLU A 50 -19.40 -35.80 4.08
CA GLU A 50 -20.06 -35.26 2.89
C GLU A 50 -21.56 -35.20 3.06
N ASN A 51 -22.19 -36.27 3.57
CA ASN A 51 -23.63 -36.30 3.79
C ASN A 51 -24.09 -35.34 4.90
N LEU A 52 -23.37 -35.27 6.02
CA LEU A 52 -23.77 -34.44 7.16
C LEU A 52 -23.55 -32.95 6.88
N ILE A 53 -22.41 -32.59 6.33
CA ILE A 53 -21.96 -31.18 6.24
C ILE A 53 -22.27 -30.60 4.86
N VAL A 54 -21.82 -31.27 3.78
CA VAL A 54 -21.90 -30.72 2.43
C VAL A 54 -23.33 -30.82 1.86
N LYS A 55 -23.98 -31.97 2.00
CA LYS A 55 -25.36 -32.18 1.52
C LYS A 55 -26.42 -31.65 2.46
N GLY A 56 -26.03 -31.19 3.66
CA GLY A 56 -26.94 -30.59 4.64
C GLY A 56 -27.98 -31.57 5.19
N ASN A 57 -27.72 -32.88 5.15
CA ASN A 57 -28.60 -33.92 5.67
C ASN A 57 -28.44 -34.13 7.18
N GLY A 58 -27.45 -33.49 7.81
CA GLY A 58 -27.22 -33.57 9.24
C GLY A 58 -28.25 -32.72 10.01
N THR A 59 -28.86 -33.32 11.03
CA THR A 59 -29.65 -32.57 12.01
C THR A 59 -28.73 -31.73 12.89
N GLU A 60 -29.27 -30.67 13.48
CA GLU A 60 -28.51 -29.82 14.41
C GLU A 60 -27.92 -30.63 15.60
N GLN A 61 -28.67 -31.64 16.06
CA GLN A 61 -28.20 -32.55 17.13
C GLN A 61 -27.02 -33.42 16.67
N GLU A 62 -27.04 -33.93 15.44
CA GLU A 62 -25.94 -34.74 14.87
C GLU A 62 -24.67 -33.90 14.63
N LEU A 63 -24.83 -32.65 14.18
CA LEU A 63 -23.72 -31.73 13.95
C LEU A 63 -23.10 -31.27 15.28
N ASN A 64 -23.91 -30.99 16.30
CA ASN A 64 -23.42 -30.65 17.64
C ASN A 64 -22.78 -31.83 18.36
N ALA A 65 -23.16 -33.05 18.00
CA ALA A 65 -22.60 -34.30 18.58
C ALA A 65 -21.44 -34.86 17.74
N LEU A 66 -21.07 -34.20 16.67
CA LEU A 66 -19.95 -34.62 15.80
C LEU A 66 -18.61 -34.31 16.49
N ASP A 67 -17.89 -35.35 16.88
CA ASP A 67 -16.56 -35.25 17.52
C ASP A 67 -15.48 -35.31 16.43
N ILE A 68 -14.78 -34.18 16.24
CA ILE A 68 -13.70 -34.05 15.28
C ILE A 68 -12.36 -34.41 15.94
N ASN A 69 -12.01 -35.67 15.82
CA ASN A 69 -10.81 -36.23 16.40
C ASN A 69 -9.91 -36.94 15.38
N GLU A 70 -8.91 -37.67 15.83
CA GLU A 70 -7.99 -38.44 14.99
C GLU A 70 -8.71 -39.39 14.02
N ASN A 71 -9.82 -40.01 14.46
CA ASN A 71 -10.58 -40.96 13.62
C ASN A 71 -11.33 -40.23 12.45
N VAL A 72 -11.42 -38.92 12.49
CA VAL A 72 -12.02 -38.12 11.41
C VAL A 72 -10.95 -37.48 10.53
N ILE A 73 -9.94 -36.84 11.13
CA ILE A 73 -8.96 -36.06 10.38
C ILE A 73 -7.92 -36.94 9.70
N LEU A 74 -7.39 -37.98 10.38
CA LEU A 74 -6.37 -38.86 9.76
C LEU A 74 -6.84 -39.58 8.51
N PRO A 75 -8.06 -40.13 8.42
CA PRO A 75 -8.60 -40.66 7.17
C PRO A 75 -8.64 -39.65 6.04
N LEU A 76 -9.01 -38.38 6.30
CA LEU A 76 -9.00 -37.33 5.29
C LEU A 76 -7.58 -37.04 4.77
N LEU A 77 -6.62 -36.93 5.68
CA LEU A 77 -5.21 -36.72 5.32
C LEU A 77 -4.63 -37.91 4.55
N HIS A 78 -4.99 -39.12 4.93
CA HIS A 78 -4.59 -40.35 4.25
C HIS A 78 -5.16 -40.40 2.80
N LEU A 79 -6.42 -40.00 2.60
CA LEU A 79 -7.01 -39.85 1.27
C LEU A 79 -6.25 -38.84 0.40
N LEU A 80 -5.85 -37.71 0.94
CA LEU A 80 -5.06 -36.69 0.20
C LEU A 80 -3.69 -37.23 -0.21
N ALA A 81 -3.08 -38.07 0.64
CA ALA A 81 -1.75 -38.62 0.37
C ALA A 81 -1.76 -39.81 -0.57
N THR A 82 -2.84 -40.61 -0.64
CA THR A 82 -2.87 -41.89 -1.35
C THR A 82 -3.76 -41.89 -2.57
N SER A 83 -4.81 -41.07 -2.63
CA SER A 83 -5.73 -41.06 -3.77
C SER A 83 -5.11 -40.45 -5.02
N SER A 84 -5.30 -41.11 -6.14
CA SER A 84 -5.01 -40.57 -7.47
C SER A 84 -6.25 -39.97 -8.16
N ASN A 85 -7.44 -40.14 -7.55
CA ASN A 85 -8.69 -39.64 -8.10
C ASN A 85 -8.89 -38.16 -7.73
N MET A 86 -8.87 -37.27 -8.73
CA MET A 86 -8.94 -35.83 -8.54
C MET A 86 -10.27 -35.36 -7.92
N ASP A 87 -11.40 -36.01 -8.22
CA ASP A 87 -12.69 -35.64 -7.62
C ASP A 87 -12.72 -35.99 -6.13
N SER A 88 -12.10 -37.10 -5.72
CA SER A 88 -11.90 -37.47 -4.30
C SER A 88 -11.02 -36.43 -3.59
N ILE A 89 -9.90 -36.05 -4.19
CA ILE A 89 -8.97 -35.05 -3.63
C ILE A 89 -9.71 -33.70 -3.43
N LYS A 90 -10.41 -33.21 -4.47
CA LYS A 90 -11.19 -31.97 -4.39
C LYS A 90 -12.26 -32.02 -3.30
N SER A 91 -12.97 -33.13 -3.19
CA SER A 91 -14.01 -33.32 -2.18
C SER A 91 -13.38 -33.26 -0.78
N VAL A 92 -12.26 -33.93 -0.55
CA VAL A 92 -11.59 -33.97 0.76
C VAL A 92 -11.01 -32.60 1.13
N VAL A 93 -10.35 -31.90 0.19
CA VAL A 93 -9.84 -30.54 0.42
C VAL A 93 -10.99 -29.60 0.79
N ASN A 94 -12.13 -29.71 0.10
CA ASN A 94 -13.31 -28.91 0.42
C ASN A 94 -13.92 -29.32 1.78
N LEU A 95 -13.95 -30.61 2.13
CA LEU A 95 -14.41 -31.07 3.46
C LEU A 95 -13.60 -30.46 4.59
N ILE A 96 -12.27 -30.42 4.47
CA ILE A 96 -11.41 -29.73 5.46
C ILE A 96 -11.78 -28.23 5.54
N SER A 97 -12.01 -27.60 4.40
CA SER A 97 -12.45 -26.20 4.37
C SER A 97 -13.81 -26.00 5.05
N GLU A 98 -14.77 -26.92 4.87
CA GLU A 98 -16.06 -26.89 5.58
C GLU A 98 -15.91 -27.05 7.09
N LEU A 99 -15.04 -27.96 7.53
CA LEU A 99 -14.75 -28.13 8.95
C LEU A 99 -14.17 -26.85 9.58
N LEU A 100 -13.19 -26.23 8.91
CA LEU A 100 -12.55 -25.00 9.37
C LEU A 100 -13.46 -23.75 9.34
N SER A 101 -14.41 -23.71 8.40
CA SER A 101 -15.35 -22.60 8.23
C SER A 101 -16.75 -22.88 8.80
N SER A 102 -16.93 -24.00 9.53
CA SER A 102 -18.20 -24.43 10.08
C SER A 102 -18.83 -23.34 10.99
N ASP A 103 -20.15 -23.14 10.87
CA ASP A 103 -20.92 -22.30 11.78
C ASP A 103 -21.06 -22.91 13.17
N TYR A 104 -20.85 -24.23 13.29
CA TYR A 104 -20.81 -24.95 14.55
C TYR A 104 -19.43 -24.80 15.18
N ALA A 105 -19.36 -24.00 16.26
CA ALA A 105 -18.10 -23.63 16.89
C ALA A 105 -17.28 -24.84 17.41
N ASN A 106 -17.96 -25.92 17.88
CA ASN A 106 -17.31 -27.16 18.28
C ASN A 106 -16.52 -27.77 17.12
N ILE A 107 -17.11 -27.89 15.92
CA ILE A 107 -16.47 -28.49 14.75
C ILE A 107 -15.22 -27.73 14.35
N ALA A 108 -15.31 -26.41 14.20
CA ALA A 108 -14.18 -25.58 13.82
C ALA A 108 -13.08 -25.61 14.89
N ASN A 109 -13.45 -25.46 16.18
CA ASN A 109 -12.49 -25.47 17.29
C ASN A 109 -11.77 -26.81 17.42
N GLU A 110 -12.48 -27.92 17.34
CA GLU A 110 -11.88 -29.26 17.44
C GLU A 110 -10.95 -29.56 16.26
N THR A 111 -11.33 -29.13 15.05
CA THR A 111 -10.47 -29.22 13.87
C THR A 111 -9.15 -28.46 14.08
N VAL A 112 -9.22 -27.23 14.55
CA VAL A 112 -8.04 -26.41 14.85
C VAL A 112 -7.20 -27.07 15.95
N GLN A 113 -7.82 -27.50 17.06
CA GLN A 113 -7.13 -28.14 18.17
C GLN A 113 -6.41 -29.44 17.77
N PHE A 114 -6.99 -30.20 16.82
CA PHE A 114 -6.32 -31.38 16.30
C PHE A 114 -4.96 -31.01 15.67
N PHE A 115 -4.93 -30.03 14.78
CA PHE A 115 -3.69 -29.61 14.11
C PHE A 115 -2.70 -28.91 15.07
N GLU A 116 -3.19 -28.21 16.07
CA GLU A 116 -2.34 -27.62 17.12
C GLU A 116 -1.63 -28.70 17.97
N LYS A 117 -2.33 -29.76 18.28
CA LYS A 117 -1.76 -30.92 19.05
C LYS A 117 -0.84 -31.80 18.17
N ASN A 118 -1.04 -31.78 16.85
CA ASN A 118 -0.35 -32.62 15.87
C ASN A 118 0.35 -31.80 14.78
N PRO A 119 1.42 -31.04 15.07
CA PRO A 119 2.11 -30.19 14.10
C PRO A 119 2.64 -30.94 12.87
N ASP A 120 3.00 -32.23 13.03
CA ASP A 120 3.44 -33.06 11.91
C ASP A 120 2.31 -33.31 10.90
N GLN A 121 1.06 -33.38 11.37
CA GLN A 121 -0.10 -33.53 10.49
C GLN A 121 -0.41 -32.23 9.72
N LEU A 122 -0.16 -31.07 10.34
CA LEU A 122 -0.23 -29.78 9.62
C LEU A 122 0.82 -29.73 8.51
N LYS A 123 2.04 -30.21 8.79
CA LYS A 123 3.08 -30.32 7.76
C LYS A 123 2.69 -31.29 6.64
N ASN A 124 2.14 -32.45 6.99
CA ASN A 124 1.64 -33.41 5.98
C ASN A 124 0.55 -32.77 5.09
N LEU A 125 -0.40 -32.04 5.70
CA LEU A 125 -1.41 -31.31 4.94
C LEU A 125 -0.77 -30.29 4.01
N TYR A 126 0.24 -29.54 4.46
CA TYR A 126 0.98 -28.59 3.61
C TYR A 126 1.66 -29.29 2.43
N ASP A 127 2.39 -30.38 2.69
CA ASP A 127 3.16 -31.07 1.67
C ASP A 127 2.27 -31.62 0.54
N VAL A 128 1.07 -32.13 0.85
CA VAL A 128 0.12 -32.58 -0.16
C VAL A 128 -0.64 -31.46 -0.85
N SER A 129 -0.84 -30.32 -0.17
CA SER A 129 -1.65 -29.19 -0.67
C SER A 129 -1.09 -28.51 -1.91
N PHE A 130 0.21 -28.58 -2.13
CA PHE A 130 0.92 -27.97 -3.25
C PHE A 130 1.52 -29.00 -4.20
N SER A 131 0.97 -30.21 -4.24
CA SER A 131 1.36 -31.27 -5.17
C SER A 131 1.30 -30.80 -6.62
N ASP A 132 2.20 -31.33 -7.48
CA ASP A 132 2.23 -31.02 -8.91
C ASP A 132 1.02 -31.56 -9.68
N THR A 133 0.31 -32.49 -9.08
CA THR A 133 -0.91 -33.08 -9.65
C THR A 133 -2.15 -32.21 -9.42
N TYR A 134 -2.09 -31.24 -8.49
CA TYR A 134 -3.23 -30.42 -8.13
C TYR A 134 -3.46 -29.30 -9.14
N ASP A 135 -4.73 -29.12 -9.52
CA ASP A 135 -5.14 -27.98 -10.34
C ASP A 135 -5.27 -26.69 -9.50
N LEU A 136 -5.41 -25.55 -10.19
CA LEU A 136 -5.49 -24.24 -9.58
C LEU A 136 -6.59 -24.15 -8.51
N GLN A 137 -7.76 -24.73 -8.74
CA GLN A 137 -8.89 -24.69 -7.81
C GLN A 137 -8.57 -25.43 -6.50
N THR A 138 -7.95 -26.60 -6.63
CA THR A 138 -7.52 -27.40 -5.48
C THR A 138 -6.45 -26.66 -4.67
N ILE A 139 -5.46 -26.03 -5.33
CA ILE A 139 -4.42 -25.25 -4.67
C ILE A 139 -5.02 -24.06 -3.90
N LEU A 140 -6.00 -23.34 -4.47
CA LEU A 140 -6.64 -22.20 -3.80
C LEU A 140 -7.41 -22.60 -2.53
N ILE A 141 -8.13 -23.73 -2.55
CA ILE A 141 -8.82 -24.20 -1.36
C ILE A 141 -7.80 -24.72 -0.33
N SER A 142 -6.74 -25.38 -0.80
CA SER A 142 -5.68 -25.88 0.07
C SER A 142 -4.90 -24.76 0.76
N SER A 143 -4.55 -23.69 0.03
CA SER A 143 -3.88 -22.50 0.63
C SER A 143 -4.76 -21.83 1.68
N PHE A 144 -6.07 -21.73 1.41
CA PHE A 144 -7.04 -21.23 2.37
C PHE A 144 -7.05 -22.09 3.67
N ASN A 145 -7.06 -23.42 3.54
CA ASN A 145 -7.03 -24.32 4.69
C ASN A 145 -5.73 -24.13 5.53
N ILE A 146 -4.60 -24.05 4.84
CA ILE A 146 -3.30 -23.84 5.49
C ILE A 146 -3.27 -22.49 6.21
N VAL A 147 -3.66 -21.40 5.54
CA VAL A 147 -3.69 -20.06 6.17
C VAL A 147 -4.65 -20.02 7.35
N SER A 148 -5.83 -20.65 7.21
CA SER A 148 -6.83 -20.74 8.29
C SER A 148 -6.26 -21.41 9.56
N LEU A 149 -5.39 -22.40 9.40
CA LEU A 149 -4.73 -23.07 10.52
C LEU A 149 -3.56 -22.27 11.08
N LEU A 150 -2.73 -21.66 10.21
CA LEU A 150 -1.54 -20.92 10.61
C LEU A 150 -1.83 -19.69 11.47
N ILE A 151 -2.97 -19.02 11.22
CA ILE A 151 -3.33 -17.80 11.99
C ILE A 151 -3.86 -18.09 13.40
N GLN A 152 -4.20 -19.34 13.73
CA GLN A 152 -4.79 -19.69 15.03
C GLN A 152 -3.76 -19.65 16.16
N ASN A 153 -2.57 -20.19 15.92
CA ASN A 153 -1.54 -20.33 16.94
C ASN A 153 -0.16 -19.92 16.41
N PRO A 154 0.26 -18.66 16.60
CA PRO A 154 1.59 -18.20 16.20
C PRO A 154 2.67 -18.91 17.02
N SER A 155 3.33 -19.90 16.42
CA SER A 155 4.45 -20.64 16.99
C SER A 155 5.65 -20.59 16.05
N LYS A 156 6.85 -20.88 16.56
CA LYS A 156 8.06 -20.98 15.72
C LYS A 156 7.95 -22.05 14.63
N ALA A 157 7.18 -23.11 14.86
CA ALA A 157 6.91 -24.12 13.84
C ALA A 157 6.02 -23.54 12.74
N ASN A 158 4.96 -22.82 13.11
CA ASN A 158 4.06 -22.18 12.17
C ASN A 158 4.75 -21.02 11.41
N GLU A 159 5.66 -20.26 12.03
CA GLU A 159 6.48 -19.26 11.34
C GLU A 159 7.27 -19.89 10.16
N LYS A 160 7.87 -21.08 10.37
CA LYS A 160 8.56 -21.78 9.30
C LYS A 160 7.62 -22.20 8.17
N MET A 161 6.41 -22.62 8.49
CA MET A 161 5.40 -22.98 7.49
C MET A 161 4.87 -21.76 6.74
N VAL A 162 4.67 -20.64 7.41
CA VAL A 162 4.38 -19.35 6.75
C VAL A 162 5.49 -19.00 5.76
N GLN A 163 6.75 -19.13 6.16
CA GLN A 163 7.88 -18.89 5.26
C GLN A 163 7.86 -19.84 4.06
N GLN A 164 7.60 -21.13 4.27
CA GLN A 164 7.48 -22.11 3.18
C GLN A 164 6.34 -21.75 2.22
N LEU A 165 5.19 -21.30 2.73
CA LEU A 165 4.06 -20.85 1.90
C LEU A 165 4.44 -19.63 1.05
N LEU A 166 5.12 -18.66 1.66
CA LEU A 166 5.56 -17.43 0.98
C LEU A 166 6.69 -17.68 -0.04
N ASP A 167 7.46 -18.76 0.13
CA ASP A 167 8.48 -19.21 -0.82
C ASP A 167 7.90 -20.09 -1.93
N ASN A 168 6.66 -20.56 -1.78
CA ASN A 168 6.03 -21.48 -2.73
C ASN A 168 5.77 -20.82 -4.08
N GLU A 169 6.39 -21.34 -5.13
CA GLU A 169 6.32 -20.76 -6.48
C GLU A 169 4.89 -20.76 -7.04
N LYS A 170 4.07 -21.76 -6.73
CA LYS A 170 2.69 -21.83 -7.21
C LYS A 170 1.84 -20.75 -6.56
N PHE A 171 1.96 -20.57 -5.25
CA PHE A 171 1.26 -19.51 -4.52
C PHE A 171 1.64 -18.11 -5.04
N ILE A 172 2.94 -17.87 -5.19
CA ILE A 172 3.46 -16.61 -5.73
C ILE A 172 3.02 -16.38 -7.18
N ALA A 173 3.03 -17.42 -8.03
CA ALA A 173 2.59 -17.30 -9.42
C ALA A 173 1.10 -16.93 -9.53
N ILE A 174 0.24 -17.47 -8.66
CA ILE A 174 -1.18 -17.08 -8.58
C ILE A 174 -1.32 -15.62 -8.16
N LEU A 175 -0.60 -15.19 -7.12
CA LEU A 175 -0.60 -13.82 -6.64
C LEU A 175 -0.16 -12.83 -7.73
N GLN A 176 0.89 -13.17 -8.48
CA GLN A 176 1.46 -12.28 -9.51
C GLN A 176 0.63 -12.23 -10.80
N ASN A 177 -0.31 -13.15 -10.98
CA ASN A 177 -1.17 -13.16 -12.15
C ASN A 177 -2.34 -12.19 -12.02
N VAL A 178 -2.03 -10.89 -12.10
CA VAL A 178 -3.03 -9.80 -11.98
C VAL A 178 -4.08 -9.78 -13.10
N ASN A 179 -3.92 -10.59 -14.15
CA ASN A 179 -4.93 -10.72 -15.19
C ASN A 179 -6.07 -11.65 -14.76
N GLN A 180 -5.79 -12.60 -13.87
CA GLN A 180 -6.80 -13.41 -13.20
C GLN A 180 -7.14 -12.79 -11.83
N MET A 181 -7.91 -11.71 -11.85
CA MET A 181 -8.21 -10.90 -10.67
C MET A 181 -8.86 -11.69 -9.53
N ASP A 182 -9.70 -12.65 -9.85
CA ASP A 182 -10.43 -13.46 -8.86
C ASP A 182 -9.48 -14.34 -8.04
N THR A 183 -8.52 -14.99 -8.68
CA THR A 183 -7.54 -15.86 -8.01
C THR A 183 -6.49 -15.04 -7.25
N CYS A 184 -6.01 -13.93 -7.86
CA CYS A 184 -5.13 -12.98 -7.22
C CYS A 184 -5.77 -12.38 -5.95
N TYR A 185 -7.07 -12.06 -6.00
CA TYR A 185 -7.84 -11.57 -4.87
C TYR A 185 -7.80 -12.55 -3.68
N ILE A 186 -7.98 -13.85 -3.93
CA ILE A 186 -7.93 -14.88 -2.87
C ILE A 186 -6.57 -14.85 -2.18
N CYS A 187 -5.46 -14.87 -2.93
CA CYS A 187 -4.11 -14.82 -2.36
C CYS A 187 -3.85 -13.52 -1.57
N ILE A 188 -4.34 -12.38 -2.05
CA ILE A 188 -4.20 -11.10 -1.31
C ILE A 188 -4.97 -11.15 0.02
N ARG A 189 -6.16 -11.73 0.02
CA ARG A 189 -6.95 -11.90 1.24
C ARG A 189 -6.26 -12.84 2.24
N GLU A 190 -5.65 -13.91 1.75
CA GLU A 190 -4.87 -14.84 2.57
C GLU A 190 -3.63 -14.16 3.18
N LEU A 191 -2.88 -13.39 2.39
CA LEU A 191 -1.76 -12.59 2.88
C LEU A 191 -2.21 -11.55 3.94
N GLN A 192 -3.37 -10.93 3.72
CA GLN A 192 -3.94 -9.99 4.68
C GLN A 192 -4.24 -10.70 6.01
N GLU A 193 -4.84 -11.89 5.98
CA GLU A 193 -5.12 -12.66 7.19
C GLU A 193 -3.82 -13.06 7.92
N LEU A 194 -2.78 -13.48 7.21
CA LEU A 194 -1.47 -13.72 7.80
C LEU A 194 -0.92 -12.45 8.48
N CYS A 195 -1.03 -11.27 7.86
CA CYS A 195 -0.55 -10.02 8.43
C CYS A 195 -1.36 -9.52 9.64
N THR A 196 -2.55 -10.09 9.93
CA THR A 196 -3.26 -9.82 11.19
C THR A 196 -2.47 -10.34 12.40
N VAL A 197 -1.61 -11.35 12.19
CA VAL A 197 -0.70 -11.89 13.20
C VAL A 197 0.61 -11.10 13.20
N PRO A 198 0.96 -10.37 14.27
CA PRO A 198 2.15 -9.50 14.30
C PRO A 198 3.45 -10.22 13.94
N ALA A 199 3.64 -11.46 14.41
CA ALA A 199 4.83 -12.26 14.15
C ALA A 199 5.04 -12.55 12.65
N TYR A 200 3.96 -12.63 11.86
CA TYR A 200 4.04 -12.99 10.44
C TYR A 200 4.29 -11.80 9.53
N ARG A 201 4.11 -10.56 9.99
CA ARG A 201 4.35 -9.35 9.17
C ARG A 201 5.77 -9.30 8.62
N LYS A 202 6.77 -9.62 9.47
CA LYS A 202 8.18 -9.65 9.05
C LYS A 202 8.48 -10.78 8.06
N LEU A 203 7.79 -11.91 8.17
CA LEU A 203 7.90 -13.00 7.21
C LEU A 203 7.35 -12.59 5.84
N VAL A 204 6.15 -11.99 5.81
CA VAL A 204 5.59 -11.45 4.57
C VAL A 204 6.49 -10.36 4.00
N TRP A 205 7.04 -9.48 4.84
CA TRP A 205 7.99 -8.45 4.43
C TRP A 205 9.29 -9.04 3.86
N SER A 206 9.78 -10.16 4.37
CA SER A 206 10.99 -10.80 3.82
C SER A 206 10.87 -11.19 2.34
N GLN A 207 9.63 -11.30 1.83
CA GLN A 207 9.31 -11.57 0.41
C GLN A 207 8.79 -10.31 -0.32
N GLU A 208 9.10 -9.10 0.20
CA GLU A 208 8.60 -7.84 -0.36
C GLU A 208 8.85 -7.71 -1.87
N GLY A 209 10.04 -8.12 -2.33
CA GLY A 209 10.42 -8.05 -3.75
C GLY A 209 9.57 -8.89 -4.69
N LYS A 210 8.90 -9.95 -4.17
CA LYS A 210 7.97 -10.79 -4.94
C LYS A 210 6.52 -10.35 -4.79
N ILE A 211 6.16 -9.78 -3.64
CA ILE A 211 4.76 -9.47 -3.27
C ILE A 211 4.42 -8.01 -3.61
N LEU A 212 5.20 -7.04 -3.14
CA LEU A 212 4.85 -5.63 -3.22
C LEU A 212 4.77 -5.06 -4.64
N PRO A 213 5.60 -5.45 -5.62
CA PRO A 213 5.44 -4.96 -6.98
C PRO A 213 4.06 -5.22 -7.55
N THR A 214 3.51 -6.41 -7.31
CA THR A 214 2.14 -6.78 -7.72
C THR A 214 1.09 -5.95 -6.98
N ILE A 215 1.24 -5.79 -5.67
CA ILE A 215 0.31 -5.00 -4.83
C ILE A 215 0.29 -3.55 -5.30
N PHE A 216 1.44 -2.92 -5.51
CA PHE A 216 1.50 -1.54 -5.99
C PHE A 216 1.02 -1.40 -7.45
N GLN A 217 1.25 -2.39 -8.31
CA GLN A 217 0.69 -2.42 -9.65
C GLN A 217 -0.85 -2.37 -9.63
N ILE A 218 -1.49 -3.12 -8.74
CA ILE A 218 -2.94 -3.10 -8.55
C ILE A 218 -3.41 -1.73 -8.07
N VAL A 219 -2.72 -1.14 -7.08
CA VAL A 219 -3.05 0.17 -6.54
C VAL A 219 -2.96 1.24 -7.63
N ARG A 220 -1.93 1.22 -8.49
CA ARG A 220 -1.72 2.20 -9.57
C ARG A 220 -2.70 2.08 -10.72
N ARG A 221 -3.30 0.91 -10.97
CA ARG A 221 -4.25 0.70 -12.09
C ARG A 221 -5.39 1.71 -12.14
N SER A 222 -5.89 2.14 -10.98
CA SER A 222 -6.98 3.13 -10.92
C SER A 222 -6.51 4.57 -11.14
N ILE A 223 -5.24 4.87 -10.89
CA ILE A 223 -4.65 6.20 -11.09
C ILE A 223 -4.41 6.44 -12.58
N ASN A 224 -4.00 5.42 -13.29
CA ASN A 224 -3.65 5.49 -14.73
C ASN A 224 -4.85 5.36 -15.68
N ASN A 225 -6.07 5.26 -15.13
CA ASN A 225 -7.28 5.15 -15.94
C ASN A 225 -7.62 6.53 -16.53
N LYS A 226 -7.25 6.77 -17.79
CA LYS A 226 -7.38 8.05 -18.52
C LYS A 226 -8.80 8.66 -18.52
N ASN A 227 -9.81 7.90 -18.15
CA ASN A 227 -11.21 8.34 -18.13
C ASN A 227 -11.60 9.12 -16.86
N ASN A 228 -10.73 9.24 -15.85
CA ASN A 228 -11.01 9.91 -14.59
C ASN A 228 -10.04 11.05 -14.24
N LEU A 229 -9.11 11.41 -15.13
CA LEU A 229 -8.19 12.53 -14.93
C LEU A 229 -8.68 13.77 -15.69
N PRO A 230 -8.70 14.96 -15.08
CA PRO A 230 -8.73 16.20 -15.86
C PRO A 230 -7.49 16.23 -16.73
N TYR A 231 -7.69 16.51 -18.00
CA TYR A 231 -6.68 16.56 -19.06
C TYR A 231 -5.47 17.42 -18.63
N ASP A 232 -4.33 16.80 -18.40
CA ASP A 232 -3.07 17.50 -18.24
C ASP A 232 -2.28 17.41 -19.54
N HIS A 233 -2.13 18.54 -20.21
CA HIS A 233 -1.59 18.65 -21.58
C HIS A 233 -0.07 18.46 -21.70
N ASN A 234 0.66 18.11 -20.61
CA ASN A 234 2.12 18.17 -20.57
C ASN A 234 2.87 16.86 -20.27
N SER A 235 2.27 15.69 -20.41
CA SER A 235 3.01 14.44 -20.26
C SER A 235 3.24 13.73 -21.60
N ASN A 236 4.33 14.11 -22.28
CA ASN A 236 4.97 13.28 -23.32
C ASN A 236 5.82 12.22 -22.62
N HIS A 237 5.25 11.08 -22.28
CA HIS A 237 5.98 9.85 -22.05
C HIS A 237 5.19 8.70 -22.65
N GLU A 238 5.76 8.16 -23.72
CA GLU A 238 5.38 6.90 -24.34
C GLU A 238 5.84 5.75 -23.43
N ASP A 239 5.02 5.36 -22.47
CA ASP A 239 5.12 4.06 -21.84
C ASP A 239 3.99 3.18 -22.40
N ASN A 240 4.36 2.38 -23.41
CA ASN A 240 3.55 1.32 -23.97
C ASN A 240 3.43 0.14 -22.99
N GLU A 241 2.83 0.33 -21.84
CA GLU A 241 2.28 -0.77 -21.05
C GLU A 241 0.83 -1.00 -21.46
N ASN A 242 0.52 -2.21 -21.91
CA ASN A 242 -0.82 -2.66 -22.26
C ASN A 242 -1.81 -2.35 -21.13
N VAL A 243 -2.52 -1.24 -21.27
CA VAL A 243 -3.55 -0.81 -20.32
C VAL A 243 -4.74 -1.75 -20.51
N VAL A 244 -4.87 -2.77 -19.68
CA VAL A 244 -6.11 -3.51 -19.56
C VAL A 244 -7.14 -2.57 -18.95
N ILE A 245 -8.07 -2.10 -19.77
CA ILE A 245 -9.22 -1.29 -19.36
C ILE A 245 -10.07 -2.18 -18.45
N VAL A 246 -9.91 -2.04 -17.15
CA VAL A 246 -10.84 -2.62 -16.18
C VAL A 246 -12.13 -1.82 -16.31
N ASN A 247 -13.11 -2.40 -16.98
CA ASN A 247 -14.43 -1.79 -17.13
C ASN A 247 -15.10 -1.71 -15.76
N THR A 248 -15.05 -0.55 -15.12
CA THR A 248 -15.50 -0.31 -13.75
C THR A 248 -17.01 -0.46 -13.56
N ASN A 249 -17.75 -0.73 -14.65
CA ASN A 249 -19.21 -0.80 -14.63
C ASN A 249 -19.79 -2.21 -14.44
N THR A 250 -19.00 -3.28 -14.48
CA THR A 250 -19.55 -4.64 -14.46
C THR A 250 -19.19 -5.48 -13.25
N ASN A 251 -18.09 -5.21 -12.53
CA ASN A 251 -17.76 -5.94 -11.31
C ASN A 251 -17.01 -5.05 -10.31
N ASN A 252 -17.51 -5.00 -9.06
CA ASN A 252 -16.85 -4.36 -7.92
C ASN A 252 -15.46 -4.94 -7.58
N LEU A 253 -15.03 -6.01 -8.25
CA LEU A 253 -13.82 -6.78 -7.95
C LEU A 253 -12.54 -5.94 -8.05
N GLY A 254 -12.40 -5.09 -9.07
CA GLY A 254 -11.21 -4.24 -9.21
C GLY A 254 -11.05 -3.25 -8.06
N ILE A 255 -12.16 -2.70 -7.56
CA ILE A 255 -12.17 -1.79 -6.40
C ILE A 255 -11.91 -2.58 -5.11
N GLN A 256 -12.48 -3.77 -4.98
CA GLN A 256 -12.25 -4.64 -3.83
C GLN A 256 -10.79 -5.08 -3.79
N LEU A 257 -10.23 -5.49 -4.94
CA LEU A 257 -8.83 -5.89 -5.06
C LEU A 257 -7.88 -4.74 -4.66
N GLN A 258 -8.15 -3.51 -5.12
CA GLN A 258 -7.40 -2.32 -4.70
C GLN A 258 -7.52 -2.07 -3.20
N TYR A 259 -8.72 -2.12 -2.66
CA TYR A 259 -8.97 -1.90 -1.24
C TYR A 259 -8.21 -2.91 -0.36
N TYR A 260 -8.29 -4.21 -0.67
CA TYR A 260 -7.59 -5.24 0.10
C TYR A 260 -6.08 -5.23 -0.12
N SER A 261 -5.60 -4.79 -1.27
CA SER A 261 -4.18 -4.51 -1.50
C SER A 261 -3.67 -3.39 -0.58
N LEU A 262 -4.42 -2.30 -0.45
CA LEU A 262 -4.12 -1.22 0.49
C LEU A 262 -4.20 -1.69 1.95
N MET A 263 -5.19 -2.52 2.29
CA MET A 263 -5.31 -3.11 3.63
C MET A 263 -4.09 -3.97 3.98
N LEU A 264 -3.54 -4.72 3.03
CA LEU A 264 -2.31 -5.49 3.24
C LEU A 264 -1.13 -4.58 3.56
N ILE A 265 -0.94 -3.50 2.79
CA ILE A 265 0.10 -2.51 3.05
C ILE A 265 -0.10 -1.88 4.43
N TRP A 266 -1.33 -1.48 4.76
CA TRP A 266 -1.66 -0.88 6.05
C TRP A 266 -1.31 -1.81 7.23
N LEU A 267 -1.67 -3.11 7.15
CA LEU A 267 -1.32 -4.09 8.17
C LEU A 267 0.20 -4.25 8.35
N LEU A 268 0.97 -4.19 7.27
CA LEU A 268 2.42 -4.22 7.33
C LEU A 268 2.99 -2.99 8.04
N THR A 269 2.39 -1.80 7.88
CA THR A 269 2.86 -0.56 8.52
C THR A 269 2.67 -0.51 10.03
N PHE A 270 1.96 -1.45 10.64
CA PHE A 270 1.91 -1.59 12.11
C PHE A 270 3.24 -2.06 12.72
N ASP A 271 4.17 -2.58 11.90
CA ASP A 271 5.57 -2.76 12.33
C ASP A 271 6.37 -1.51 11.94
N ASN A 272 6.93 -0.83 12.94
CA ASN A 272 7.65 0.43 12.73
C ASN A 272 8.88 0.29 11.82
N SER A 273 9.54 -0.88 11.81
CA SER A 273 10.67 -1.14 10.92
C SER A 273 10.21 -1.25 9.46
N ILE A 274 9.09 -1.93 9.23
CA ILE A 274 8.48 -2.06 7.91
C ILE A 274 7.96 -0.69 7.43
N ALA A 275 7.29 0.06 8.30
CA ALA A 275 6.83 1.42 7.98
C ALA A 275 7.99 2.34 7.56
N SER A 276 9.15 2.23 8.23
CA SER A 276 10.37 2.96 7.86
C SER A 276 10.90 2.56 6.48
N GLU A 277 10.88 1.27 6.15
CA GLU A 277 11.30 0.80 4.84
C GLU A 277 10.31 1.17 3.73
N ILE A 278 9.00 1.10 4.00
CA ILE A 278 7.97 1.56 3.06
C ILE A 278 8.15 3.06 2.76
N SER A 279 8.33 3.88 3.80
CA SER A 279 8.47 5.33 3.65
C SER A 279 9.73 5.76 2.91
N SER A 280 10.81 4.95 2.95
CA SER A 280 12.09 5.25 2.28
C SER A 280 12.22 4.55 0.93
N LYS A 281 12.06 3.22 0.89
CA LYS A 281 12.28 2.39 -0.29
C LYS A 281 11.16 2.52 -1.32
N TYR A 282 9.91 2.68 -0.84
CA TYR A 282 8.71 2.80 -1.68
C TYR A 282 8.11 4.21 -1.64
N LEU A 283 8.96 5.24 -1.48
CA LEU A 283 8.52 6.64 -1.42
C LEU A 283 7.60 7.01 -2.61
N ASN A 284 7.99 6.64 -3.83
CA ASN A 284 7.19 6.94 -5.02
C ASN A 284 5.78 6.34 -4.96
N GLU A 285 5.64 5.17 -4.36
CA GLU A 285 4.32 4.53 -4.17
C GLU A 285 3.50 5.26 -3.10
N CYS A 286 4.14 5.76 -2.05
CA CYS A 286 3.49 6.62 -1.06
C CYS A 286 3.02 7.95 -1.70
N LEU A 287 3.81 8.55 -2.60
CA LEU A 287 3.40 9.72 -3.37
C LEU A 287 2.24 9.40 -4.34
N ASN A 288 2.19 8.18 -4.86
CA ASN A 288 1.05 7.72 -5.67
C ASN A 288 -0.23 7.56 -4.82
N LEU A 289 -0.13 7.25 -3.50
CA LEU A 289 -1.30 7.28 -2.61
C LEU A 289 -1.91 8.69 -2.53
N LEU A 290 -1.10 9.75 -2.48
CA LEU A 290 -1.59 11.13 -2.53
C LEU A 290 -2.35 11.43 -3.83
N LYS A 291 -1.86 10.92 -4.97
CA LYS A 291 -2.59 11.03 -6.25
C LYS A 291 -3.90 10.24 -6.21
N LEU A 292 -3.87 9.03 -5.64
CA LEU A 292 -5.05 8.17 -5.52
C LEU A 292 -6.16 8.84 -4.68
N ILE A 293 -5.84 9.37 -3.51
CA ILE A 293 -6.83 10.03 -2.64
C ILE A 293 -7.44 11.29 -3.29
N LYS A 294 -6.71 11.95 -4.18
CA LYS A 294 -7.20 13.10 -4.92
C LYS A 294 -8.27 12.71 -5.95
N VAL A 295 -8.11 11.57 -6.61
CA VAL A 295 -8.96 11.15 -7.74
C VAL A 295 -10.07 10.17 -7.35
N THR A 296 -9.89 9.37 -6.29
CA THR A 296 -10.88 8.38 -5.89
C THR A 296 -12.10 9.03 -5.21
N ILE A 297 -13.29 8.46 -5.50
CA ILE A 297 -14.55 8.81 -4.83
C ILE A 297 -14.93 7.79 -3.73
N LYS A 298 -14.11 6.75 -3.55
CA LYS A 298 -14.39 5.66 -2.60
C LYS A 298 -13.80 5.99 -1.23
N GLU A 299 -14.65 6.35 -0.27
CA GLU A 299 -14.23 6.72 1.09
C GLU A 299 -13.34 5.67 1.76
N LYS A 300 -13.67 4.37 1.62
CA LYS A 300 -12.86 3.27 2.18
C LYS A 300 -11.43 3.23 1.63
N VAL A 301 -11.26 3.50 0.32
CA VAL A 301 -9.94 3.55 -0.33
C VAL A 301 -9.16 4.76 0.18
N THR A 302 -9.80 5.93 0.26
CA THR A 302 -9.19 7.15 0.81
C THR A 302 -8.77 6.93 2.26
N ARG A 303 -9.64 6.35 3.09
CA ARG A 303 -9.36 6.09 4.50
C ARG A 303 -8.11 5.24 4.70
N VAL A 304 -8.04 4.09 4.03
CA VAL A 304 -6.88 3.19 4.18
C VAL A 304 -5.60 3.85 3.65
N SER A 305 -5.67 4.60 2.55
CA SER A 305 -4.51 5.35 2.03
C SER A 305 -4.02 6.40 3.02
N ILE A 306 -4.91 7.18 3.63
CA ILE A 306 -4.56 8.15 4.70
C ILE A 306 -3.96 7.41 5.91
N SER A 307 -4.53 6.27 6.31
CA SER A 307 -4.05 5.47 7.45
C SER A 307 -2.62 4.95 7.21
N ILE A 308 -2.27 4.53 5.99
CA ILE A 308 -0.90 4.14 5.63
C ILE A 308 0.06 5.32 5.80
N LEU A 309 -0.29 6.49 5.26
CA LEU A 309 0.54 7.68 5.36
C LEU A 309 0.73 8.12 6.83
N LEU A 310 -0.33 8.08 7.64
CA LEU A 310 -0.27 8.39 9.07
C LEU A 310 0.68 7.46 9.82
N GLN A 311 0.61 6.14 9.57
CA GLN A 311 1.52 5.19 10.20
C GLN A 311 2.98 5.47 9.84
N CYS A 312 3.27 5.80 8.57
CA CYS A 312 4.61 6.16 8.13
C CYS A 312 5.10 7.51 8.71
N CYS A 313 4.19 8.43 9.03
CA CYS A 313 4.50 9.72 9.68
C CYS A 313 4.67 9.61 11.20
N ALA A 314 4.39 8.44 11.81
CA ALA A 314 4.40 8.30 13.26
C ALA A 314 5.81 8.50 13.84
N LYS A 315 5.92 9.22 14.99
CA LYS A 315 7.19 9.61 15.62
C LYS A 315 8.13 8.45 15.95
N GLN A 316 7.60 7.25 16.18
CA GLN A 316 8.34 6.02 16.44
C GLN A 316 8.94 5.39 15.17
N VAL A 317 8.55 5.82 13.99
CA VAL A 317 9.08 5.33 12.72
C VAL A 317 10.38 6.07 12.38
N LYS A 318 11.45 5.33 12.16
CA LYS A 318 12.74 5.91 11.79
C LYS A 318 12.62 6.62 10.43
N GLY A 319 13.10 7.87 10.36
CA GLY A 319 13.05 8.66 9.13
C GLY A 319 11.70 9.35 8.87
N HIS A 320 10.74 9.33 9.83
CA HIS A 320 9.44 9.97 9.67
C HIS A 320 9.52 11.44 9.26
N LYS A 321 10.43 12.25 9.84
CA LYS A 321 10.60 13.66 9.43
C LYS A 321 10.99 13.81 7.96
N THR A 322 11.95 13.00 7.48
CA THR A 322 12.33 13.00 6.06
C THR A 322 11.16 12.60 5.16
N PHE A 323 10.37 11.61 5.60
CA PHE A 323 9.18 11.20 4.87
C PHE A 323 8.13 12.31 4.80
N ILE A 324 7.85 12.99 5.92
CA ILE A 324 6.92 14.13 5.98
C ILE A 324 7.40 15.26 5.04
N LYS A 325 8.68 15.61 5.08
CA LYS A 325 9.27 16.58 4.14
C LYS A 325 9.05 16.18 2.68
N ASN A 326 9.27 14.91 2.34
CA ASN A 326 9.04 14.41 0.99
C ASN A 326 7.56 14.45 0.57
N LEU A 327 6.62 14.18 1.47
CA LEU A 327 5.18 14.33 1.19
C LEU A 327 4.82 15.78 0.87
N ILE A 328 5.43 16.75 1.58
CA ILE A 328 5.21 18.18 1.36
C ILE A 328 5.85 18.62 0.04
N LEU A 329 7.14 18.35 -0.14
CA LEU A 329 7.94 18.90 -1.23
C LEU A 329 7.68 18.21 -2.59
N LEU A 330 7.54 16.88 -2.57
CA LEU A 330 7.40 16.08 -3.80
C LEU A 330 5.95 15.66 -4.05
N GLY A 331 5.17 15.47 -2.97
CA GLY A 331 3.82 14.92 -3.04
C GLY A 331 2.72 15.96 -3.16
N ASN A 332 3.03 17.25 -2.97
CA ASN A 332 2.03 18.31 -2.91
C ASN A 332 0.89 17.98 -1.92
N ALA A 333 1.28 17.45 -0.73
CA ALA A 333 0.34 16.83 0.21
C ALA A 333 -0.60 17.85 0.85
N ILE A 334 -0.11 19.05 1.24
CA ILE A 334 -0.92 20.07 1.91
C ILE A 334 -2.09 20.54 1.01
N PRO A 335 -1.89 21.02 -0.23
CA PRO A 335 -2.99 21.38 -1.11
C PRO A 335 -3.93 20.22 -1.43
N THR A 336 -3.40 18.98 -1.47
CA THR A 336 -4.22 17.80 -1.67
C THR A 336 -5.17 17.59 -0.48
N LEU A 337 -4.67 17.63 0.75
CA LEU A 337 -5.50 17.50 1.96
C LEU A 337 -6.50 18.66 2.10
N ASP A 338 -6.10 19.90 1.77
CA ASP A 338 -7.01 21.06 1.75
C ASP A 338 -8.21 20.82 0.81
N SER A 339 -7.95 20.25 -0.36
CA SER A 339 -9.02 19.87 -1.29
C SER A 339 -9.96 18.79 -0.76
N LEU A 340 -9.47 17.93 0.15
CA LEU A 340 -10.27 16.88 0.78
C LEU A 340 -11.09 17.39 1.95
N THR A 341 -10.57 18.34 2.74
CA THR A 341 -11.32 18.92 3.88
C THR A 341 -12.62 19.62 3.45
N GLY A 342 -12.67 20.12 2.21
CA GLY A 342 -13.88 20.69 1.62
C GLY A 342 -14.95 19.68 1.19
N ARG A 343 -14.65 18.38 1.19
CA ARG A 343 -15.58 17.33 0.79
C ARG A 343 -16.40 16.85 1.98
N LYS A 344 -17.66 16.46 1.72
CA LYS A 344 -18.51 15.84 2.74
C LYS A 344 -18.28 14.33 2.73
N TYR A 345 -17.71 13.80 3.80
CA TYR A 345 -17.53 12.37 4.02
C TYR A 345 -18.52 11.84 5.06
N SER A 346 -19.05 10.64 4.82
CA SER A 346 -19.88 9.91 5.78
C SER A 346 -19.03 9.19 6.83
N ASP A 347 -17.81 8.79 6.45
CA ASP A 347 -16.85 8.05 7.28
C ASP A 347 -16.13 9.00 8.26
N GLU A 348 -16.39 8.81 9.57
CA GLU A 348 -15.83 9.64 10.63
C GLU A 348 -14.31 9.41 10.80
N GLU A 349 -13.87 8.15 10.74
CA GLU A 349 -12.43 7.80 10.81
C GLU A 349 -11.64 8.44 9.67
N LEU A 350 -12.24 8.56 8.49
CA LEU A 350 -11.62 9.25 7.37
C LEU A 350 -11.46 10.74 7.64
N ARG A 351 -12.50 11.41 8.18
CA ARG A 351 -12.42 12.84 8.53
C ARG A 351 -11.33 13.10 9.55
N ASP A 352 -11.30 12.30 10.62
CA ASP A 352 -10.31 12.41 11.68
C ASP A 352 -8.90 12.15 11.16
N GLY A 353 -8.73 11.15 10.29
CA GLY A 353 -7.46 10.84 9.64
C GLY A 353 -6.94 11.97 8.76
N ILE A 354 -7.80 12.63 7.98
CA ILE A 354 -7.42 13.80 7.17
C ILE A 354 -6.95 14.94 8.07
N VAL A 355 -7.69 15.23 9.14
CA VAL A 355 -7.34 16.30 10.10
C VAL A 355 -6.00 15.97 10.78
N ALA A 356 -5.81 14.73 11.23
CA ALA A 356 -4.59 14.32 11.91
C ALA A 356 -3.36 14.39 10.97
N LEU A 357 -3.48 13.90 9.73
CA LEU A 357 -2.38 13.98 8.77
C LEU A 357 -2.07 15.44 8.41
N LYS A 358 -3.09 16.26 8.18
CA LYS A 358 -2.90 17.67 7.90
C LYS A 358 -2.16 18.39 9.05
N ALA A 359 -2.55 18.13 10.29
CA ALA A 359 -1.89 18.74 11.46
C ALA A 359 -0.38 18.41 11.52
N ILE A 360 -0.02 17.16 11.23
CA ILE A 360 1.39 16.72 11.17
C ILE A 360 2.14 17.46 10.06
N LEU A 361 1.54 17.58 8.88
CA LEU A 361 2.17 18.25 7.74
C LEU A 361 2.29 19.76 7.97
N ASP A 362 1.27 20.41 8.56
CA ASP A 362 1.27 21.84 8.84
C ASP A 362 2.33 22.19 9.93
N GLU A 363 2.55 21.30 10.93
CA GLU A 363 3.61 21.45 11.92
C GLU A 363 5.01 21.42 11.26
N GLU A 364 5.28 20.43 10.42
CA GLU A 364 6.57 20.34 9.72
C GLU A 364 6.74 21.45 8.68
N TYR A 365 5.64 21.87 8.01
CA TYR A 365 5.69 22.97 7.05
C TYR A 365 6.14 24.28 7.68
N LYS A 366 5.71 24.55 8.92
CA LYS A 366 6.18 25.72 9.68
C LYS A 366 7.68 25.66 9.98
N GLU A 367 8.22 24.44 10.25
CA GLU A 367 9.67 24.27 10.40
C GLU A 367 10.39 24.50 9.06
N LEU A 368 9.84 24.01 7.94
CA LEU A 368 10.40 24.18 6.60
C LEU A 368 10.34 25.62 6.08
N THR A 369 9.40 26.44 6.56
CA THR A 369 9.28 27.85 6.23
C THR A 369 10.00 28.75 7.24
N SER A 370 10.90 28.21 8.04
CA SER A 370 11.70 29.01 8.97
C SER A 370 12.86 29.74 8.26
N ILE A 371 13.26 30.88 8.81
CA ILE A 371 14.43 31.64 8.32
C ILE A 371 15.73 30.84 8.47
N ASP A 372 15.80 29.95 9.47
CA ASP A 372 16.97 29.10 9.72
C ASP A 372 17.13 28.06 8.62
N GLU A 373 16.04 27.41 8.19
CA GLU A 373 16.07 26.46 7.08
C GLU A 373 16.41 27.16 5.75
N TYR A 374 15.80 28.32 5.47
CA TYR A 374 16.15 29.14 4.32
C TYR A 374 17.64 29.50 4.29
N THR A 375 18.18 29.93 5.44
CA THR A 375 19.59 30.29 5.56
C THR A 375 20.50 29.08 5.38
N ALA A 376 20.13 27.92 5.91
CA ALA A 376 20.85 26.67 5.73
C ALA A 376 20.89 26.24 4.25
N GLU A 377 19.77 26.39 3.53
CA GLU A 377 19.68 26.11 2.09
C GLU A 377 20.61 27.01 1.27
N LEU A 378 20.62 28.32 1.53
CA LEU A 378 21.54 29.24 0.87
C LEU A 378 23.02 28.93 1.19
N ASN A 379 23.34 28.55 2.44
CA ASN A 379 24.69 28.19 2.85
C ASN A 379 25.19 26.89 2.19
N SER A 380 24.31 25.89 2.04
CA SER A 380 24.65 24.62 1.39
C SER A 380 24.76 24.74 -0.13
N LYS A 381 24.20 25.79 -0.71
CA LYS A 381 24.03 26.01 -2.16
C LYS A 381 23.20 24.91 -2.86
N LEU A 382 22.52 24.06 -2.10
CA LEU A 382 21.60 23.05 -2.61
C LEU A 382 20.19 23.66 -2.69
N ILE A 383 20.03 24.68 -3.53
CA ILE A 383 18.83 25.48 -3.65
C ILE A 383 17.84 24.79 -4.57
N CYS A 384 16.61 24.62 -4.11
CA CYS A 384 15.49 24.09 -4.88
C CYS A 384 14.21 24.89 -4.61
N TRP A 385 13.11 24.65 -5.34
CA TRP A 385 11.82 25.28 -5.05
C TRP A 385 11.24 24.71 -3.75
N SER A 386 11.88 25.02 -2.62
CA SER A 386 11.42 24.72 -1.27
C SER A 386 10.32 25.69 -0.83
N PRO A 387 9.56 25.38 0.25
CA PRO A 387 8.47 26.21 0.73
C PRO A 387 8.82 27.70 0.94
N PRO A 388 9.97 28.09 1.53
CA PRO A 388 10.32 29.48 1.70
C PRO A 388 10.30 30.32 0.42
N HIS A 389 10.70 29.74 -0.72
CA HIS A 389 10.78 30.47 -1.98
C HIS A 389 9.42 30.75 -2.64
N ILE A 390 8.36 29.98 -2.27
CA ILE A 390 7.02 30.05 -2.87
C ILE A 390 5.93 30.52 -1.92
N ASP A 391 6.20 30.58 -0.61
CA ASP A 391 5.23 30.98 0.40
C ASP A 391 5.30 32.48 0.67
N ASN A 392 4.26 33.21 0.28
CA ASN A 392 4.16 34.63 0.57
C ASN A 392 4.12 34.94 2.08
N GLY A 393 3.62 34.00 2.90
CA GLY A 393 3.64 34.11 4.36
C GLY A 393 5.06 34.15 4.90
N PHE A 394 5.96 33.31 4.38
CA PHE A 394 7.38 33.33 4.74
C PHE A 394 8.00 34.73 4.54
N TRP A 395 7.75 35.32 3.39
CA TRP A 395 8.31 36.64 3.06
C TRP A 395 7.74 37.74 3.97
N SER A 396 6.42 37.75 4.20
CA SER A 396 5.81 38.75 5.11
C SER A 396 6.33 38.66 6.55
N ASP A 397 6.54 37.44 7.03
CA ASP A 397 6.92 37.20 8.44
C ASP A 397 8.42 37.35 8.69
N ASN A 398 9.27 37.09 7.68
CA ASN A 398 10.72 37.04 7.85
C ASN A 398 11.49 38.15 7.12
N ILE A 399 10.82 39.04 6.43
CA ILE A 399 11.48 40.04 5.57
C ILE A 399 12.49 40.91 6.28
N GLU A 400 12.23 41.30 7.56
CA GLU A 400 13.13 42.10 8.35
C GLU A 400 14.48 41.40 8.66
N GLU A 401 14.53 40.07 8.60
CA GLU A 401 15.77 39.30 8.77
C GLU A 401 16.78 39.57 7.64
N PHE A 402 16.30 39.88 6.44
CA PHE A 402 17.16 40.22 5.30
C PHE A 402 17.89 41.53 5.48
N LYS A 403 17.36 42.44 6.33
CA LYS A 403 17.95 43.74 6.63
C LYS A 403 18.95 43.69 7.79
N LYS A 404 18.88 42.67 8.66
CA LYS A 404 19.79 42.51 9.78
C LYS A 404 21.25 42.38 9.36
N ASP A 405 22.16 42.69 10.27
CA ASP A 405 23.59 42.59 10.07
C ASP A 405 24.08 43.31 8.78
N GLU A 406 23.61 44.50 8.55
CA GLU A 406 23.95 45.29 7.35
C GLU A 406 23.60 44.58 6.04
N TRP A 407 22.41 43.97 5.97
CA TRP A 407 21.92 43.23 4.81
C TRP A 407 22.69 41.96 4.50
N LYS A 408 23.24 41.31 5.51
CA LYS A 408 24.10 40.12 5.33
C LYS A 408 23.44 39.04 4.52
N LEU A 409 22.20 38.68 4.86
CA LEU A 409 21.46 37.60 4.15
C LEU A 409 21.13 38.01 2.72
N PHE A 410 20.70 39.23 2.48
CA PHE A 410 20.43 39.75 1.14
C PHE A 410 21.70 39.86 0.28
N LYS A 411 22.82 40.29 0.88
CA LYS A 411 24.13 40.30 0.20
C LYS A 411 24.57 38.91 -0.20
N GLN A 412 24.30 37.87 0.63
CA GLN A 412 24.58 36.49 0.32
C GLN A 412 23.75 36.03 -0.90
N LEU A 413 22.44 36.34 -0.93
CA LEU A 413 21.55 36.03 -2.03
C LEU A 413 22.04 36.62 -3.35
N ILE A 414 22.46 37.92 -3.33
CA ILE A 414 23.02 38.59 -4.51
C ILE A 414 24.33 37.92 -4.97
N SER A 415 25.22 37.57 -4.00
CA SER A 415 26.49 36.90 -4.32
C SER A 415 26.27 35.54 -4.98
N LEU A 416 25.28 34.79 -4.50
CA LEU A 416 24.89 33.51 -5.13
C LEU A 416 24.35 33.71 -6.55
N LEU A 417 23.53 34.72 -6.80
CA LEU A 417 23.03 35.03 -8.13
C LEU A 417 24.21 35.31 -9.11
N ILE A 418 25.19 36.08 -8.68
CA ILE A 418 26.39 36.39 -9.47
C ILE A 418 27.18 35.10 -9.74
N GLU A 419 27.44 34.29 -8.71
CA GLU A 419 28.20 33.05 -8.80
C GLU A 419 27.56 32.04 -9.78
N PHE A 420 26.26 31.78 -9.61
CA PHE A 420 25.55 30.82 -10.45
C PHE A 420 25.34 31.31 -11.89
N LYS A 421 25.23 32.63 -12.10
CA LYS A 421 25.22 33.19 -13.45
C LYS A 421 26.54 33.00 -14.17
N GLU A 422 27.67 33.15 -13.49
CA GLU A 422 29.00 32.94 -14.07
C GLU A 422 29.26 31.48 -14.42
N LYS A 423 28.81 30.55 -13.56
CA LYS A 423 28.97 29.11 -13.79
C LYS A 423 28.03 28.57 -14.88
N ASN A 424 26.92 29.24 -15.12
CA ASN A 424 25.86 28.84 -16.08
C ASN A 424 25.34 27.40 -15.96
N ASP A 425 25.48 26.80 -14.75
CA ASP A 425 25.28 25.36 -14.55
C ASP A 425 23.85 24.99 -14.17
N ASP A 426 23.12 25.82 -13.40
CA ASP A 426 21.78 25.48 -12.94
C ASP A 426 20.76 26.62 -13.14
N LYS A 427 19.90 26.39 -14.14
CA LYS A 427 18.85 27.35 -14.49
C LYS A 427 17.75 27.44 -13.44
N VAL A 428 17.50 26.37 -12.69
CA VAL A 428 16.48 26.35 -11.63
C VAL A 428 16.93 27.23 -10.46
N ILE A 429 18.20 27.14 -10.07
CA ILE A 429 18.75 28.00 -9.01
C ILE A 429 18.68 29.47 -9.43
N LEU A 430 19.00 29.81 -10.67
CA LEU A 430 18.88 31.20 -11.16
C LEU A 430 17.42 31.71 -11.09
N GLN A 431 16.44 30.88 -11.42
CA GLN A 431 15.02 31.25 -11.29
C GLN A 431 14.66 31.58 -9.84
N ILE A 432 15.07 30.71 -8.91
CA ILE A 432 14.78 30.86 -7.48
C ILE A 432 15.42 32.13 -6.93
N LEU A 433 16.72 32.33 -7.18
CA LEU A 433 17.45 33.51 -6.71
C LEU A 433 16.88 34.82 -7.24
N LEU A 434 16.43 34.85 -8.51
CA LEU A 434 15.72 36.00 -9.09
C LEU A 434 14.36 36.24 -8.45
N SER A 435 13.61 35.18 -8.18
CA SER A 435 12.32 35.26 -7.49
C SER A 435 12.49 35.81 -6.07
N ASP A 436 13.48 35.31 -5.33
CA ASP A 436 13.77 35.75 -3.96
C ASP A 436 14.21 37.23 -3.91
N ILE A 437 15.07 37.63 -4.83
CA ILE A 437 15.47 39.05 -4.95
C ILE A 437 14.25 39.91 -5.25
N THR A 438 13.32 39.42 -6.08
CA THR A 438 12.08 40.15 -6.36
C THR A 438 11.26 40.34 -5.08
N HIS A 439 11.05 39.30 -4.28
CA HIS A 439 10.35 39.41 -3.01
C HIS A 439 11.02 40.38 -2.05
N VAL A 440 12.34 40.27 -1.89
CA VAL A 440 13.06 41.21 -1.00
C VAL A 440 12.84 42.67 -1.46
N ILE A 441 12.91 42.95 -2.76
CA ILE A 441 12.73 44.35 -3.27
C ILE A 441 11.29 44.80 -3.14
N GLU A 442 10.31 43.93 -3.32
CA GLU A 442 8.89 44.30 -3.17
C GLU A 442 8.53 44.68 -1.75
N TYR A 443 9.07 43.96 -0.74
CA TYR A 443 8.84 44.21 0.67
C TYR A 443 9.79 45.28 1.25
N LEU A 444 11.05 45.30 0.81
CA LEU A 444 12.10 46.23 1.27
C LEU A 444 12.74 47.00 0.09
N PRO A 445 12.10 48.03 -0.42
CA PRO A 445 12.59 48.80 -1.57
C PRO A 445 13.98 49.43 -1.37
N GLU A 446 14.37 49.72 -0.15
CA GLU A 446 15.73 50.19 0.18
C GLU A 446 16.83 49.17 -0.13
N GLY A 447 16.49 47.88 -0.32
CA GLY A 447 17.40 46.84 -0.81
C GLY A 447 17.93 47.12 -2.21
N ILE A 448 17.26 47.93 -3.01
CA ILE A 448 17.72 48.36 -4.35
C ILE A 448 19.12 49.00 -4.30
N ASP A 449 19.40 49.77 -3.29
CA ASP A 449 20.71 50.41 -3.11
C ASP A 449 21.80 49.34 -2.84
N VAL A 450 21.48 48.32 -2.06
CA VAL A 450 22.39 47.21 -1.78
C VAL A 450 22.65 46.41 -3.07
N LEU A 451 21.58 46.10 -3.79
CA LEU A 451 21.67 45.38 -5.08
C LEU A 451 22.53 46.15 -6.10
N ASN A 452 22.37 47.47 -6.16
CA ASN A 452 23.17 48.32 -7.06
C ASN A 452 24.65 48.36 -6.66
N LYS A 453 24.96 48.48 -5.36
CA LYS A 453 26.33 48.49 -4.84
C LYS A 453 27.08 47.20 -5.12
N MET A 454 26.38 46.09 -5.20
CA MET A 454 26.95 44.76 -5.49
C MET A 454 26.91 44.36 -6.98
N ASN A 455 26.58 45.28 -7.87
CA ASN A 455 26.39 45.03 -9.29
C ASN A 455 25.27 44.00 -9.61
N GLY A 456 24.45 43.62 -8.64
CA GLY A 456 23.35 42.66 -8.82
C GLY A 456 22.31 43.11 -9.85
N LYS A 457 22.04 44.40 -9.94
CA LYS A 457 21.12 44.94 -10.94
C LYS A 457 21.60 44.68 -12.38
N VAL A 458 22.90 44.78 -12.63
CA VAL A 458 23.48 44.51 -13.95
C VAL A 458 23.25 43.03 -14.31
N VAL A 459 23.49 42.14 -13.34
CA VAL A 459 23.28 40.69 -13.51
C VAL A 459 21.81 40.37 -13.81
N VAL A 460 20.85 40.95 -13.07
CA VAL A 460 19.42 40.81 -13.35
C VAL A 460 19.07 41.21 -14.76
N MET A 461 19.61 42.36 -15.23
CA MET A 461 19.36 42.84 -16.60
C MET A 461 20.01 41.99 -17.70
N GLU A 462 21.20 41.43 -17.45
CA GLU A 462 21.85 40.47 -18.36
C GLU A 462 21.05 39.17 -18.49
N LEU A 463 20.43 38.69 -17.41
CA LEU A 463 19.61 37.49 -17.40
C LEU A 463 18.29 37.63 -18.18
N LEU A 464 17.87 38.84 -18.56
CA LEU A 464 16.78 39.07 -19.55
C LEU A 464 17.10 38.45 -20.91
N ASN A 465 18.37 38.27 -21.24
CA ASN A 465 18.81 37.64 -22.49
C ASN A 465 19.17 36.16 -22.34
N ASN A 466 18.86 35.52 -21.17
CA ASN A 466 19.16 34.11 -20.97
C ASN A 466 18.43 33.22 -21.97
N SER A 467 19.01 32.06 -22.30
CA SER A 467 18.39 31.10 -23.24
C SER A 467 17.14 30.42 -22.67
N ASP A 468 17.06 30.29 -21.34
CA ASP A 468 15.92 29.65 -20.63
C ASP A 468 14.76 30.66 -20.46
N SER A 469 13.56 30.28 -20.89
CA SER A 469 12.37 31.13 -20.83
C SER A 469 11.89 31.45 -19.42
N ARG A 470 12.10 30.54 -18.47
CA ARG A 470 11.71 30.73 -17.06
C ARG A 470 12.67 31.67 -16.36
N VAL A 471 13.99 31.55 -16.63
CA VAL A 471 14.99 32.53 -16.12
C VAL A 471 14.67 33.92 -16.65
N LYS A 472 14.37 34.07 -17.95
CA LYS A 472 13.92 35.34 -18.51
C LYS A 472 12.69 35.91 -17.82
N TYR A 473 11.71 35.06 -17.54
CA TYR A 473 10.47 35.44 -16.86
C TYR A 473 10.74 35.98 -15.44
N GLU A 474 11.53 35.29 -14.64
CA GLU A 474 11.88 35.77 -13.30
C GLU A 474 12.78 37.01 -13.35
N ALA A 475 13.71 37.12 -14.28
CA ALA A 475 14.50 38.31 -14.50
C ALA A 475 13.63 39.53 -14.91
N LEU A 476 12.57 39.30 -15.69
CA LEU A 476 11.61 40.37 -16.07
C LEU A 476 10.82 40.84 -14.82
N LYS A 477 10.35 39.91 -13.98
CA LYS A 477 9.66 40.25 -12.72
C LYS A 477 10.57 41.09 -11.80
N ALA A 478 11.82 40.60 -11.58
CA ALA A 478 12.80 41.34 -10.81
C ALA A 478 13.05 42.77 -11.39
N THR A 479 13.15 42.88 -12.71
CA THR A 479 13.31 44.18 -13.38
C THR A 479 12.09 45.10 -13.20
N GLN A 480 10.88 44.54 -13.26
CA GLN A 480 9.64 45.27 -13.00
C GLN A 480 9.58 45.78 -11.55
N ALA A 481 9.96 44.97 -10.56
CA ALA A 481 10.06 45.39 -9.15
C ALA A 481 11.06 46.55 -8.97
N LEU A 482 12.22 46.47 -9.65
CA LEU A 482 13.25 47.53 -9.63
C LEU A 482 12.79 48.87 -10.26
N ILE A 483 11.92 48.80 -11.27
CA ILE A 483 11.41 50.00 -11.98
C ILE A 483 10.14 50.54 -11.30
N GLY A 484 9.25 49.66 -10.85
CA GLY A 484 7.97 50.03 -10.22
C GLY A 484 8.10 50.90 -8.99
N TYR A 485 9.21 50.82 -8.28
CA TYR A 485 9.51 51.69 -7.14
C TYR A 485 9.77 53.16 -7.54
N LYS A 486 10.26 53.42 -8.75
CA LYS A 486 10.51 54.81 -9.20
C LYS A 486 9.24 55.57 -9.56
N PHE A 487 8.10 54.90 -9.61
CA PHE A 487 6.81 55.49 -10.02
C PHE A 487 5.76 55.50 -8.89
N LYS A 488 6.13 55.07 -7.69
CA LYS A 488 5.39 55.26 -6.41
C LYS A 488 6.05 56.36 -5.61
#